data_0342aea16b476ff7c42c2595354c3506
#
_entry.id   0342aea16b476ff7c42c2595354c3506
#
_cell.length_a   1.000
_cell.length_b   1.000
_cell.length_c   1.000
_cell.angle_alpha   90.00
_cell.angle_beta   90.00
_cell.angle_gamma   90.00
#
_symmetry.space_group_name_H-M   'P 1'
#
loop_
_entity.id
_entity.type
_entity.pdbx_description
1 polymer ?
#
loop_
_entity_poly.entity_id
_entity_poly.type
_entity_poly.pdbx_seq_one_letter_code
_entity_poly.pdbx_strand_id
1 'polypeptide(L)'
;MRDRPHTLRPEPEPFIIPRQQGAADAPTFTNRNPGPRATGATDAQGDFMADSARGPFVPARYQPGLPKDRLILAEAPDAEAIEMDVVFVGAGPAGLAGAIELARLVQKDAEAGGTLGEVNIAVLDKAASLGEHNLSGAVVNPRAFRELFPELKDEDFPFRGPVKGESVHLLTETGAVRLPTPPPMHNQGNYIASICEIVRWLGGKAEELGVNVLPGFPADSLLVDGRNVVGVRTTPAGLNRSGEPGSGYEPPTDLTARVTVLTEGTRGPLAQAYRDWQGIRSQNPQIFALGVKELWETKVPLEEIVHTLGWPLPRDTFGGSFMYPLAPNLVAIGLVAGMDYRRNTLDVHERLQRMKLHPFFRKYLEGGEMVEWGAKTIPEGGFYALPERLHGDGLLMAGDTAGFVDVPSLKGIHYAMQSGIYAARAIFEALKRGDTTAAGLSSYDTAVKGSYIRDDLYRTRNMRLAFKDGFFVGGAKAGLMTLTGGRFPGGKIDMHSDADAPRDPAPEEPFVPDGKLTFSKVDAVFKSGNQTRDDIPSHLIVGQDVPAEVARLYAHMCPAGVYELQDGRLVVNAPNCVDCKATDVIGPRWTPREGGSGPAYKQM
;
A
#
# COMPACT_ATOMS: atom_id res chain seq x y z
N MET A 1 26.98 -59.84 14.79
CA MET A 1 27.12 -59.74 16.26
C MET A 1 26.97 -58.29 16.69
N ARG A 2 25.94 -58.05 17.51
CA ARG A 2 25.62 -56.93 18.39
C ARG A 2 25.08 -55.65 17.75
N ASP A 3 23.76 -55.63 17.75
CA ASP A 3 22.86 -54.46 17.71
C ASP A 3 23.21 -53.43 18.80
N ARG A 4 23.07 -52.13 18.44
CA ARG A 4 22.86 -51.06 19.42
C ARG A 4 21.56 -50.33 19.07
N PRO A 5 20.67 -50.05 20.04
CA PRO A 5 19.38 -49.45 19.80
C PRO A 5 19.47 -47.94 19.62
N HIS A 6 18.68 -47.40 18.67
CA HIS A 6 18.39 -45.99 18.52
C HIS A 6 17.53 -45.51 19.70
N THR A 7 18.02 -44.55 20.45
CA THR A 7 17.24 -43.80 21.44
C THR A 7 16.49 -42.69 20.73
N LEU A 8 15.17 -42.82 20.70
CA LEU A 8 14.22 -41.77 20.33
C LEU A 8 14.25 -40.64 21.38
N ARG A 9 14.39 -39.40 20.95
CA ARG A 9 14.16 -38.23 21.80
C ARG A 9 12.65 -38.05 21.97
N PRO A 10 12.16 -37.63 23.14
CA PRO A 10 10.73 -37.35 23.35
C PRO A 10 10.32 -36.04 22.65
N GLU A 11 9.12 -36.07 22.06
CA GLU A 11 8.42 -34.90 21.54
C GLU A 11 8.07 -33.93 22.69
N PRO A 12 8.08 -32.60 22.48
CA PRO A 12 7.62 -31.64 23.48
C PRO A 12 6.09 -31.68 23.63
N GLU A 13 5.64 -31.78 24.88
CA GLU A 13 4.22 -31.72 25.22
C GLU A 13 3.61 -30.37 24.91
N PRO A 14 2.31 -30.29 24.51
CA PRO A 14 1.64 -29.04 24.23
C PRO A 14 1.32 -28.28 25.53
N PHE A 15 1.66 -26.99 25.54
CA PHE A 15 1.34 -26.06 26.62
C PHE A 15 -0.17 -25.85 26.69
N ILE A 16 -0.81 -26.32 27.76
CA ILE A 16 -2.23 -26.10 28.06
C ILE A 16 -2.37 -24.85 28.91
N ILE A 17 -3.04 -23.82 28.37
CA ILE A 17 -3.43 -22.62 29.11
C ILE A 17 -4.70 -22.93 29.92
N PRO A 18 -4.77 -22.67 31.25
CA PRO A 18 -5.97 -22.90 32.03
C PRO A 18 -7.06 -21.89 31.69
N ARG A 19 -8.26 -22.38 31.38
CA ARG A 19 -9.47 -21.56 31.30
C ARG A 19 -9.84 -21.08 32.71
N GLN A 20 -9.85 -19.77 32.93
CA GLN A 20 -10.53 -19.18 34.09
C GLN A 20 -12.02 -19.04 33.76
N GLN A 21 -12.83 -19.76 34.53
CA GLN A 21 -14.26 -19.51 34.68
C GLN A 21 -14.44 -18.38 35.70
N GLY A 22 -15.24 -17.38 35.35
CA GLY A 22 -15.63 -16.33 36.27
C GLY A 22 -16.67 -15.44 35.61
N ALA A 23 -17.95 -15.85 35.73
CA ALA A 23 -19.07 -14.97 35.44
C ALA A 23 -19.21 -13.96 36.58
N ALA A 24 -19.32 -12.67 36.29
CA ALA A 24 -19.79 -11.67 37.18
C ALA A 24 -20.65 -10.64 36.42
N ASP A 25 -21.81 -10.41 36.99
CA ASP A 25 -22.97 -9.64 36.60
C ASP A 25 -22.71 -8.28 35.93
N ALA A 26 -23.45 -8.05 34.83
CA ALA A 26 -23.60 -6.73 34.22
C ALA A 26 -24.62 -5.86 34.99
N PRO A 27 -24.32 -4.59 35.26
CA PRO A 27 -25.33 -3.68 35.83
C PRO A 27 -26.29 -3.17 34.75
N THR A 28 -27.56 -3.39 34.96
CA THR A 28 -28.68 -2.82 34.19
C THR A 28 -28.77 -1.31 34.45
N PHE A 29 -28.54 -0.49 33.43
CA PHE A 29 -28.88 0.94 33.47
C PHE A 29 -30.31 1.14 33.00
N THR A 30 -31.18 1.56 33.95
CA THR A 30 -32.54 2.00 33.69
C THR A 30 -32.55 3.41 33.11
N ASN A 31 -33.06 3.51 31.90
CA ASN A 31 -33.32 4.75 31.18
C ASN A 31 -34.49 5.51 31.85
N ARG A 32 -34.26 6.67 32.48
CA ARG A 32 -35.30 7.61 32.81
C ARG A 32 -35.14 8.88 31.97
N ASN A 33 -36.02 9.01 31.01
CA ASN A 33 -36.22 10.17 30.17
C ASN A 33 -37.07 11.22 30.91
N PRO A 34 -36.66 12.47 31.06
CA PRO A 34 -37.60 13.56 31.35
C PRO A 34 -38.00 14.25 30.04
N GLY A 35 -39.28 14.28 29.77
CA GLY A 35 -39.91 14.86 28.59
C GLY A 35 -39.67 16.38 28.41
N PRO A 36 -39.88 16.86 27.18
CA PRO A 36 -39.53 18.22 26.79
C PRO A 36 -40.54 19.26 27.25
N ARG A 37 -40.05 20.34 27.84
CA ARG A 37 -40.80 21.61 27.95
C ARG A 37 -40.59 22.40 26.63
N ALA A 38 -41.70 22.67 25.96
CA ALA A 38 -41.77 23.56 24.82
C ALA A 38 -41.56 25.02 25.27
N THR A 39 -40.57 25.69 24.66
CA THR A 39 -40.59 27.16 24.55
C THR A 39 -39.80 27.55 23.30
N GLY A 40 -40.48 28.26 22.38
CA GLY A 40 -39.91 29.24 21.47
C GLY A 40 -39.21 28.69 20.22
N ALA A 41 -39.98 28.49 19.15
CA ALA A 41 -39.46 28.47 17.80
C ALA A 41 -38.93 29.87 17.44
N THR A 42 -37.62 29.97 17.24
CA THR A 42 -37.03 31.06 16.45
C THR A 42 -36.18 30.40 15.33
N ASP A 43 -36.45 30.88 14.12
CA ASP A 43 -35.91 30.45 12.85
C ASP A 43 -34.38 30.21 12.88
N ALA A 44 -33.97 28.95 12.95
CA ALA A 44 -32.58 28.49 12.70
C ALA A 44 -32.43 27.83 11.31
N GLN A 45 -33.31 28.16 10.37
CA GLN A 45 -33.25 27.68 8.97
C GLN A 45 -32.44 28.59 8.03
N GLY A 46 -31.89 29.72 8.55
CA GLY A 46 -31.23 30.75 7.75
C GLY A 46 -29.72 30.57 7.50
N ASP A 47 -28.98 29.78 8.28
CA ASP A 47 -27.50 29.80 8.23
C ASP A 47 -26.83 28.58 7.56
N PHE A 48 -27.58 27.56 7.16
CA PHE A 48 -27.01 26.39 6.45
C PHE A 48 -26.78 26.61 4.94
N MET A 49 -27.26 27.70 4.37
CA MET A 49 -27.14 28.00 2.92
C MET A 49 -26.03 29.01 2.57
N ALA A 50 -25.32 29.57 3.55
CA ALA A 50 -24.37 30.67 3.30
C ALA A 50 -22.91 30.23 3.07
N ASP A 51 -22.55 28.93 3.19
CA ASP A 51 -21.16 28.47 3.09
C ASP A 51 -20.79 27.77 1.76
N SER A 52 -21.69 27.79 0.76
CA SER A 52 -21.44 27.21 -0.57
C SER A 52 -20.69 28.14 -1.55
N ALA A 53 -20.16 29.26 -1.08
CA ALA A 53 -19.58 30.31 -1.94
C ALA A 53 -18.05 30.45 -1.82
N ARG A 54 -17.33 29.48 -1.28
CA ARG A 54 -15.85 29.52 -1.31
C ARG A 54 -15.37 28.88 -2.60
N GLY A 55 -14.51 29.61 -3.32
CA GLY A 55 -13.91 29.18 -4.58
C GLY A 55 -12.98 27.97 -4.42
N PRO A 56 -12.37 27.49 -5.52
CA PRO A 56 -11.44 26.36 -5.50
C PRO A 56 -10.31 26.55 -4.49
N PHE A 57 -9.88 25.47 -3.85
CA PHE A 57 -8.75 25.47 -2.92
C PHE A 57 -7.70 24.40 -3.31
N VAL A 58 -6.48 24.56 -2.82
CA VAL A 58 -5.35 23.66 -3.09
C VAL A 58 -5.00 22.93 -1.80
N PRO A 59 -5.14 21.60 -1.73
CA PRO A 59 -4.88 20.81 -0.52
C PRO A 59 -3.50 21.01 0.07
N ALA A 60 -2.46 21.14 -0.76
CA ALA A 60 -1.07 21.34 -0.31
C ALA A 60 -0.88 22.51 0.66
N ARG A 61 -1.76 23.52 0.61
CA ARG A 61 -1.69 24.67 1.55
C ARG A 61 -2.03 24.30 3.00
N TYR A 62 -2.73 23.18 3.19
CA TYR A 62 -3.22 22.70 4.48
C TYR A 62 -2.53 21.41 4.92
N GLN A 63 -1.65 20.86 4.07
CA GLN A 63 -0.90 19.66 4.37
C GLN A 63 0.30 20.02 5.25
N PRO A 64 0.46 19.39 6.43
CA PRO A 64 1.65 19.59 7.27
C PRO A 64 2.94 19.20 6.56
N GLY A 65 4.05 19.80 6.98
CA GLY A 65 5.37 19.38 6.55
C GLY A 65 5.70 17.94 6.97
N LEU A 66 6.59 17.30 6.25
CA LEU A 66 7.13 16.01 6.67
C LEU A 66 7.98 16.20 7.94
N PRO A 67 7.81 15.41 9.02
CA PRO A 67 8.58 15.57 10.27
C PRO A 67 10.01 15.01 10.09
N LYS A 68 10.85 15.72 9.33
CA LYS A 68 12.19 15.25 8.95
C LYS A 68 13.10 15.01 10.14
N ASP A 69 13.03 15.87 11.16
CA ASP A 69 13.84 15.74 12.36
C ASP A 69 13.55 14.47 13.17
N ARG A 70 12.32 13.91 13.01
CA ARG A 70 11.97 12.60 13.54
C ARG A 70 12.43 11.46 12.64
N LEU A 71 12.30 11.63 11.32
CA LEU A 71 12.53 10.54 10.34
C LEU A 71 13.99 10.35 9.96
N ILE A 72 14.86 11.35 10.21
CA ILE A 72 16.31 11.33 9.96
C ILE A 72 17.03 11.74 11.26
N LEU A 73 17.66 10.79 11.90
CA LEU A 73 18.33 10.99 13.19
C LEU A 73 19.84 10.98 13.03
N ALA A 74 20.46 12.14 13.24
CA ALA A 74 21.92 12.28 13.30
C ALA A 74 22.45 11.99 14.71
N GLU A 75 22.09 10.82 15.22
CA GLU A 75 22.46 10.31 16.55
C GLU A 75 23.27 9.02 16.38
N ALA A 76 24.22 8.78 17.30
CA ALA A 76 24.87 7.48 17.35
C ALA A 76 23.82 6.40 17.69
N PRO A 77 23.91 5.20 17.09
CA PRO A 77 23.07 4.08 17.50
C PRO A 77 23.24 3.79 18.98
N ASP A 78 22.19 3.22 19.60
CA ASP A 78 22.23 2.76 20.98
C ASP A 78 23.37 1.76 21.19
N ALA A 79 23.94 1.72 22.41
CA ALA A 79 24.99 0.75 22.76
C ALA A 79 24.52 -0.71 22.69
N GLU A 80 23.20 -0.95 22.79
CA GLU A 80 22.56 -2.25 22.67
C GLU A 80 21.96 -2.50 21.28
N ALA A 81 22.34 -1.71 20.26
CA ALA A 81 21.86 -1.85 18.89
C ALA A 81 22.13 -3.26 18.35
N ILE A 82 21.16 -3.78 17.62
CA ILE A 82 21.28 -5.08 16.93
C ILE A 82 22.12 -4.88 15.66
N GLU A 83 23.25 -5.56 15.58
CA GLU A 83 24.15 -5.45 14.42
C GLU A 83 23.68 -6.35 13.28
N MET A 84 23.39 -5.74 12.11
CA MET A 84 23.10 -6.39 10.86
C MET A 84 24.05 -5.91 9.76
N ASP A 85 24.25 -6.72 8.73
CA ASP A 85 24.93 -6.26 7.51
C ASP A 85 23.96 -5.55 6.59
N VAL A 86 22.74 -6.12 6.43
CA VAL A 86 21.72 -5.56 5.52
C VAL A 86 20.34 -5.60 6.18
N VAL A 87 19.65 -4.45 6.16
CA VAL A 87 18.28 -4.31 6.66
C VAL A 87 17.35 -3.91 5.51
N PHE A 88 16.34 -4.75 5.24
CA PHE A 88 15.23 -4.41 4.35
C PHE A 88 14.07 -3.85 5.17
N VAL A 89 13.61 -2.65 4.85
CA VAL A 89 12.48 -1.99 5.52
C VAL A 89 11.20 -2.21 4.72
N GLY A 90 10.41 -3.19 5.13
CA GLY A 90 9.18 -3.65 4.51
C GLY A 90 9.29 -5.06 3.92
N ALA A 91 8.55 -6.01 4.50
CA ALA A 91 8.45 -7.39 4.04
C ALA A 91 7.42 -7.58 2.91
N GLY A 92 7.36 -6.62 1.98
CA GLY A 92 6.62 -6.77 0.73
C GLY A 92 7.41 -7.58 -0.31
N PRO A 93 6.86 -7.75 -1.52
CA PRO A 93 7.52 -8.53 -2.59
C PRO A 93 8.94 -8.05 -2.92
N ALA A 94 9.23 -6.75 -2.83
CA ALA A 94 10.56 -6.20 -3.11
C ALA A 94 11.57 -6.58 -2.02
N GLY A 95 11.21 -6.38 -0.75
CA GLY A 95 12.10 -6.67 0.38
C GLY A 95 12.41 -8.15 0.49
N LEU A 96 11.39 -9.00 0.45
CA LEU A 96 11.57 -10.45 0.54
C LEU A 96 12.32 -11.03 -0.65
N ALA A 97 12.02 -10.60 -1.89
CA ALA A 97 12.76 -11.07 -3.06
C ALA A 97 14.23 -10.63 -3.02
N GLY A 98 14.51 -9.41 -2.52
CA GLY A 98 15.87 -8.93 -2.33
C GLY A 98 16.62 -9.72 -1.26
N ALA A 99 15.99 -9.96 -0.12
CA ALA A 99 16.60 -10.72 0.97
C ALA A 99 16.91 -12.18 0.57
N ILE A 100 15.97 -12.84 -0.13
CA ILE A 100 16.16 -14.21 -0.66
C ILE A 100 17.32 -14.26 -1.65
N GLU A 101 17.35 -13.36 -2.64
CA GLU A 101 18.43 -13.32 -3.64
C GLU A 101 19.78 -13.07 -2.97
N LEU A 102 19.86 -12.15 -2.00
CA LEU A 102 21.10 -11.86 -1.28
C LEU A 102 21.57 -13.08 -0.50
N ALA A 103 20.70 -13.73 0.27
CA ALA A 103 21.02 -14.93 1.03
C ALA A 103 21.54 -16.06 0.13
N ARG A 104 20.90 -16.27 -1.03
CA ARG A 104 21.36 -17.25 -2.02
C ARG A 104 22.72 -16.91 -2.62
N LEU A 105 22.99 -15.64 -2.88
CA LEU A 105 24.30 -15.21 -3.41
C LEU A 105 25.41 -15.43 -2.36
N VAL A 106 25.14 -15.11 -1.09
CA VAL A 106 26.08 -15.36 0.02
C VAL A 106 26.35 -16.86 0.19
N GLN A 107 25.31 -17.68 0.16
CA GLN A 107 25.47 -19.13 0.27
C GLN A 107 26.32 -19.69 -0.89
N LYS A 108 26.04 -19.29 -2.14
CA LYS A 108 26.82 -19.70 -3.31
C LYS A 108 28.28 -19.25 -3.25
N ASP A 109 28.54 -18.04 -2.74
CA ASP A 109 29.90 -17.54 -2.54
C ASP A 109 30.66 -18.42 -1.52
N ALA A 110 30.03 -18.75 -0.41
CA ALA A 110 30.61 -19.64 0.61
C ALA A 110 30.89 -21.05 0.07
N GLU A 111 29.95 -21.64 -0.68
CA GLU A 111 30.12 -22.95 -1.33
C GLU A 111 31.28 -22.95 -2.36
N ALA A 112 31.50 -21.80 -3.03
CA ALA A 112 32.59 -21.60 -3.97
C ALA A 112 33.95 -21.27 -3.30
N GLY A 113 34.02 -21.22 -1.98
CA GLY A 113 35.21 -20.84 -1.22
C GLY A 113 35.49 -19.33 -1.24
N GLY A 114 34.45 -18.52 -1.41
CA GLY A 114 34.54 -17.05 -1.35
C GLY A 114 34.94 -16.54 0.02
N THR A 115 35.30 -15.25 0.09
CA THR A 115 35.86 -14.63 1.28
C THR A 115 34.90 -13.67 2.01
N LEU A 116 33.63 -13.56 1.54
CA LEU A 116 32.68 -12.61 2.12
C LEU A 116 32.30 -12.97 3.57
N GLY A 117 32.26 -14.26 3.91
CA GLY A 117 31.84 -14.75 5.22
C GLY A 117 30.33 -14.74 5.39
N GLU A 118 29.91 -14.82 6.65
CA GLU A 118 28.50 -14.74 7.03
C GLU A 118 27.98 -13.30 6.84
N VAL A 119 26.74 -13.15 6.36
CA VAL A 119 26.06 -11.88 6.18
C VAL A 119 24.72 -11.94 6.90
N ASN A 120 24.56 -11.13 7.93
CA ASN A 120 23.34 -11.01 8.72
C ASN A 120 22.31 -10.14 8.00
N ILE A 121 21.20 -10.73 7.56
CA ILE A 121 20.14 -10.06 6.80
C ILE A 121 18.88 -10.00 7.67
N ALA A 122 18.30 -8.80 7.82
CA ALA A 122 17.00 -8.61 8.46
C ALA A 122 15.98 -8.01 7.48
N VAL A 123 14.72 -8.42 7.63
CA VAL A 123 13.56 -7.83 6.93
C VAL A 123 12.55 -7.40 7.97
N LEU A 124 12.34 -6.10 8.12
CA LEU A 124 11.38 -5.53 9.07
C LEU A 124 10.02 -5.37 8.41
N ASP A 125 8.94 -5.61 9.15
CA ASP A 125 7.59 -5.21 8.73
C ASP A 125 6.78 -4.67 9.91
N LYS A 126 5.91 -3.71 9.62
CA LYS A 126 5.01 -3.11 10.63
C LYS A 126 3.78 -3.95 10.93
N ALA A 127 3.40 -4.89 10.07
CA ALA A 127 2.26 -5.78 10.26
C ALA A 127 2.55 -6.81 11.37
N ALA A 128 1.52 -7.24 12.10
CA ALA A 128 1.65 -8.30 13.11
C ALA A 128 2.11 -9.63 12.50
N SER A 129 1.70 -9.89 11.26
CA SER A 129 2.11 -11.08 10.49
C SER A 129 2.33 -10.73 9.04
N LEU A 130 3.14 -11.52 8.34
CA LEU A 130 3.45 -11.30 6.92
C LEU A 130 2.18 -11.31 6.04
N GLY A 131 2.12 -10.35 5.15
CA GLY A 131 1.03 -10.21 4.18
C GLY A 131 -0.16 -9.37 4.66
N GLU A 132 -0.32 -9.12 5.95
CA GLU A 132 -1.51 -8.45 6.51
C GLU A 132 -1.71 -7.01 6.04
N HIS A 133 -0.67 -6.31 5.63
CA HIS A 133 -0.78 -4.95 5.07
C HIS A 133 -0.67 -4.89 3.54
N ASN A 134 -0.67 -6.04 2.88
CA ASN A 134 -0.52 -6.13 1.44
C ASN A 134 -1.87 -6.22 0.74
N LEU A 135 -2.07 -5.39 -0.28
CA LEU A 135 -3.26 -5.37 -1.11
C LEU A 135 -2.89 -5.14 -2.57
N SER A 136 -3.42 -5.95 -3.48
CA SER A 136 -3.21 -5.83 -4.92
C SER A 136 -4.46 -6.16 -5.73
N GLY A 137 -4.37 -5.99 -7.07
CA GLY A 137 -5.43 -6.35 -8.01
C GLY A 137 -5.68 -7.85 -8.16
N ALA A 138 -4.75 -8.72 -7.77
CA ALA A 138 -4.80 -10.18 -7.87
C ALA A 138 -4.38 -10.78 -9.21
N VAL A 139 -3.74 -10.05 -10.11
CA VAL A 139 -3.12 -10.61 -11.32
C VAL A 139 -1.61 -10.42 -11.29
N VAL A 140 -0.86 -11.51 -11.45
CA VAL A 140 0.60 -11.54 -11.31
C VAL A 140 1.26 -12.00 -12.61
N ASN A 141 2.32 -11.29 -13.00
CA ASN A 141 3.26 -11.74 -14.02
C ASN A 141 4.33 -12.63 -13.35
N PRO A 142 4.52 -13.89 -13.77
CA PRO A 142 5.41 -14.83 -13.08
C PRO A 142 6.90 -14.59 -13.32
N ARG A 143 7.28 -13.61 -14.15
CA ARG A 143 8.65 -13.42 -14.64
C ARG A 143 9.70 -13.34 -13.52
N ALA A 144 9.45 -12.51 -12.50
CA ALA A 144 10.39 -12.35 -11.40
C ALA A 144 10.44 -13.57 -10.47
N PHE A 145 9.34 -14.33 -10.35
CA PHE A 145 9.31 -15.60 -9.62
C PHE A 145 10.22 -16.64 -10.31
N ARG A 146 10.09 -16.78 -11.64
CA ARG A 146 10.92 -17.71 -12.42
C ARG A 146 12.41 -17.34 -12.38
N GLU A 147 12.74 -16.05 -12.28
CA GLU A 147 14.13 -15.61 -12.14
C GLU A 147 14.66 -15.89 -10.73
N LEU A 148 13.86 -15.61 -9.68
CA LEU A 148 14.27 -15.83 -8.30
C LEU A 148 14.35 -17.32 -7.94
N PHE A 149 13.47 -18.16 -8.52
CA PHE A 149 13.37 -19.60 -8.26
C PHE A 149 13.41 -20.40 -9.56
N PRO A 150 14.56 -20.42 -10.27
CA PRO A 150 14.66 -21.12 -11.57
C PRO A 150 14.49 -22.64 -11.45
N GLU A 151 14.62 -23.20 -10.26
CA GLU A 151 14.41 -24.61 -9.94
C GLU A 151 12.92 -24.99 -9.81
N LEU A 152 12.02 -24.02 -9.61
CA LEU A 152 10.59 -24.25 -9.42
C LEU A 152 9.82 -24.06 -10.73
N LYS A 153 8.67 -24.73 -10.83
CA LYS A 153 7.70 -24.53 -11.91
C LYS A 153 6.60 -23.60 -11.47
N ASP A 154 5.79 -23.09 -12.42
CA ASP A 154 4.68 -22.17 -12.13
C ASP A 154 3.65 -22.76 -11.16
N GLU A 155 3.46 -24.08 -11.16
CA GLU A 155 2.56 -24.82 -10.26
C GLU A 155 3.05 -24.90 -8.81
N ASP A 156 4.34 -24.66 -8.58
CA ASP A 156 4.95 -24.65 -7.22
C ASP A 156 4.83 -23.27 -6.56
N PHE A 157 4.47 -22.22 -7.32
CA PHE A 157 4.26 -20.88 -6.79
C PHE A 157 2.86 -20.74 -6.16
N PRO A 158 2.65 -19.80 -5.24
CA PRO A 158 1.36 -19.56 -4.58
C PRO A 158 0.36 -18.89 -5.54
N PHE A 159 0.22 -19.43 -6.75
CA PHE A 159 -0.73 -18.98 -7.75
C PHE A 159 -2.00 -19.82 -7.70
N ARG A 160 -3.15 -19.17 -7.84
CA ARG A 160 -4.46 -19.82 -7.82
C ARG A 160 -4.88 -20.39 -9.19
N GLY A 161 -4.13 -20.06 -10.24
CA GLY A 161 -4.30 -20.59 -11.59
C GLY A 161 -4.03 -19.55 -12.68
N PRO A 162 -3.89 -19.98 -13.94
CA PRO A 162 -3.66 -19.07 -15.06
C PRO A 162 -4.90 -18.24 -15.37
N VAL A 163 -4.69 -17.02 -15.88
CA VAL A 163 -5.77 -16.20 -16.41
C VAL A 163 -6.39 -16.89 -17.63
N LYS A 164 -7.70 -17.17 -17.57
CA LYS A 164 -8.42 -17.89 -18.65
C LYS A 164 -9.00 -16.96 -19.71
N GLY A 165 -9.33 -15.74 -19.35
CA GLY A 165 -9.95 -14.76 -20.23
C GLY A 165 -10.03 -13.39 -19.58
N GLU A 166 -10.33 -12.38 -20.42
CA GLU A 166 -10.43 -11.00 -19.98
C GLU A 166 -11.44 -10.21 -20.81
N SER A 167 -12.06 -9.23 -20.21
CA SER A 167 -12.93 -8.27 -20.90
C SER A 167 -12.82 -6.87 -20.32
N VAL A 168 -13.04 -5.89 -21.18
CA VAL A 168 -13.09 -4.47 -20.80
C VAL A 168 -14.46 -3.92 -21.19
N HIS A 169 -15.10 -3.19 -20.28
CA HIS A 169 -16.42 -2.61 -20.52
C HIS A 169 -16.44 -1.12 -20.19
N LEU A 170 -17.16 -0.36 -20.99
CA LEU A 170 -17.55 1.02 -20.66
C LEU A 170 -18.92 0.98 -19.99
N LEU A 171 -18.99 1.50 -18.75
CA LEU A 171 -20.24 1.58 -18.00
C LEU A 171 -20.90 2.95 -18.17
N THR A 172 -22.22 2.92 -18.26
CA THR A 172 -23.13 4.04 -18.03
C THR A 172 -23.87 3.77 -16.71
N GLU A 173 -24.82 4.59 -16.33
CA GLU A 173 -25.60 4.37 -15.10
C GLU A 173 -26.41 3.08 -15.11
N THR A 174 -26.80 2.58 -16.28
CA THR A 174 -27.72 1.42 -16.40
C THR A 174 -27.21 0.34 -17.35
N GLY A 175 -26.16 0.61 -18.11
CA GLY A 175 -25.69 -0.27 -19.18
C GLY A 175 -24.20 -0.49 -19.17
N ALA A 176 -23.77 -1.56 -19.84
CA ALA A 176 -22.37 -1.91 -20.04
C ALA A 176 -22.13 -2.25 -21.52
N VAL A 177 -21.12 -1.62 -22.12
CA VAL A 177 -20.72 -1.85 -23.51
C VAL A 177 -19.31 -2.47 -23.50
N ARG A 178 -19.17 -3.66 -24.09
CA ARG A 178 -17.87 -4.33 -24.22
C ARG A 178 -16.99 -3.55 -25.22
N LEU A 179 -15.76 -3.28 -24.79
CA LEU A 179 -14.73 -2.64 -25.60
C LEU A 179 -13.68 -3.68 -26.03
N PRO A 180 -12.92 -3.42 -27.11
CA PRO A 180 -11.70 -4.17 -27.38
C PRO A 180 -10.72 -4.03 -26.21
N THR A 181 -10.13 -5.14 -25.76
CA THR A 181 -9.11 -5.11 -24.70
C THR A 181 -7.86 -4.40 -25.21
N PRO A 182 -7.40 -3.31 -24.55
CA PRO A 182 -6.17 -2.64 -24.95
C PRO A 182 -4.95 -3.59 -24.81
N PRO A 183 -4.00 -3.60 -25.75
CA PRO A 183 -2.84 -4.48 -25.70
C PRO A 183 -2.06 -4.51 -24.37
N PRO A 184 -1.84 -3.37 -23.66
CA PRO A 184 -1.17 -3.41 -22.35
C PRO A 184 -1.95 -4.18 -21.27
N MET A 185 -3.27 -4.34 -21.42
CA MET A 185 -4.14 -5.02 -20.46
C MET A 185 -4.26 -6.52 -20.72
N HIS A 186 -3.63 -7.06 -21.78
CA HIS A 186 -3.64 -8.49 -22.03
C HIS A 186 -2.91 -9.27 -20.93
N ASN A 187 -3.55 -10.36 -20.48
CA ASN A 187 -3.10 -11.17 -19.35
C ASN A 187 -2.71 -12.60 -19.74
N GLN A 188 -2.52 -12.89 -21.01
CA GLN A 188 -2.05 -14.20 -21.44
C GLN A 188 -0.69 -14.53 -20.80
N GLY A 189 -0.60 -15.68 -20.13
CA GLY A 189 0.60 -16.11 -19.41
C GLY A 189 0.78 -15.51 -18.01
N ASN A 190 -0.19 -14.72 -17.54
CA ASN A 190 -0.27 -14.25 -16.16
C ASN A 190 -1.16 -15.17 -15.31
N TYR A 191 -1.07 -15.02 -14.01
CA TYR A 191 -1.74 -15.85 -13.02
C TYR A 191 -2.62 -15.03 -12.08
N ILE A 192 -3.69 -15.64 -11.60
CA ILE A 192 -4.48 -15.15 -10.47
C ILE A 192 -3.74 -15.52 -9.18
N ALA A 193 -3.59 -14.57 -8.26
CA ALA A 193 -2.94 -14.80 -6.98
C ALA A 193 -3.40 -13.78 -5.93
N SER A 194 -3.22 -14.10 -4.64
CA SER A 194 -3.29 -13.15 -3.53
C SER A 194 -1.90 -12.67 -3.17
N ILE A 195 -1.73 -11.35 -3.07
CA ILE A 195 -0.43 -10.81 -2.63
C ILE A 195 -0.12 -11.16 -1.18
N CYS A 196 -1.15 -11.31 -0.32
CA CYS A 196 -0.97 -11.76 1.05
C CYS A 196 -0.36 -13.17 1.11
N GLU A 197 -0.85 -14.08 0.24
CA GLU A 197 -0.34 -15.46 0.15
C GLU A 197 1.08 -15.48 -0.44
N ILE A 198 1.34 -14.68 -1.46
CA ILE A 198 2.68 -14.51 -2.04
C ILE A 198 3.68 -14.06 -0.97
N VAL A 199 3.33 -13.05 -0.19
CA VAL A 199 4.22 -12.49 0.84
C VAL A 199 4.50 -13.49 1.95
N ARG A 200 3.48 -14.24 2.42
CA ARG A 200 3.69 -15.31 3.38
C ARG A 200 4.60 -16.42 2.84
N TRP A 201 4.38 -16.82 1.59
CA TRP A 201 5.20 -17.84 0.93
C TRP A 201 6.65 -17.38 0.76
N LEU A 202 6.88 -16.14 0.29
CA LEU A 202 8.22 -15.56 0.18
C LEU A 202 8.88 -15.43 1.55
N GLY A 203 8.14 -15.06 2.59
CA GLY A 203 8.66 -14.99 3.95
C GLY A 203 9.18 -16.33 4.44
N GLY A 204 8.41 -17.41 4.28
CA GLY A 204 8.89 -18.77 4.60
C GLY A 204 10.15 -19.15 3.80
N LYS A 205 10.23 -18.76 2.52
CA LYS A 205 11.45 -19.00 1.71
C LYS A 205 12.66 -18.17 2.18
N ALA A 206 12.43 -16.98 2.72
CA ALA A 206 13.50 -16.18 3.31
C ALA A 206 14.01 -16.79 4.63
N GLU A 207 13.10 -17.23 5.50
CA GLU A 207 13.43 -17.90 6.76
C GLU A 207 14.18 -19.24 6.55
N GLU A 208 13.78 -20.03 5.52
CA GLU A 208 14.50 -21.25 5.11
C GLU A 208 15.98 -20.98 4.76
N LEU A 209 16.33 -19.77 4.34
CA LEU A 209 17.67 -19.32 3.99
C LEU A 209 18.40 -18.60 5.14
N GLY A 210 17.83 -18.59 6.35
CA GLY A 210 18.42 -17.95 7.51
C GLY A 210 18.25 -16.42 7.59
N VAL A 211 17.33 -15.84 6.80
CA VAL A 211 17.01 -14.42 6.90
C VAL A 211 16.18 -14.16 8.15
N ASN A 212 16.54 -13.12 8.92
CA ASN A 212 15.77 -12.67 10.09
C ASN A 212 14.54 -11.88 9.61
N VAL A 213 13.38 -12.53 9.55
CA VAL A 213 12.12 -11.88 9.18
C VAL A 213 11.41 -11.43 10.45
N LEU A 214 11.20 -10.11 10.61
CA LEU A 214 10.77 -9.46 11.84
C LEU A 214 9.44 -8.71 11.62
N PRO A 215 8.28 -9.41 11.64
CA PRO A 215 6.97 -8.77 11.66
C PRO A 215 6.73 -8.10 13.03
N GLY A 216 5.94 -7.02 13.05
CA GLY A 216 5.70 -6.23 14.25
C GLY A 216 6.80 -5.21 14.59
N PHE A 217 7.81 -5.05 13.73
CA PHE A 217 8.92 -4.11 13.92
C PHE A 217 8.92 -3.00 12.85
N PRO A 218 8.09 -1.97 12.99
CA PRO A 218 8.08 -0.84 12.06
C PRO A 218 9.33 0.02 12.23
N ALA A 219 10.02 0.32 11.14
CA ALA A 219 11.07 1.33 11.15
C ALA A 219 10.44 2.73 11.26
N ASP A 220 10.86 3.49 12.28
CA ASP A 220 10.43 4.86 12.55
C ASP A 220 11.35 5.88 11.90
N SER A 221 12.65 5.65 11.97
CA SER A 221 13.66 6.64 11.61
C SER A 221 14.86 5.99 10.93
N LEU A 222 15.55 6.75 10.07
CA LEU A 222 16.89 6.42 9.59
C LEU A 222 17.94 6.95 10.56
N LEU A 223 18.87 6.12 10.96
CA LEU A 223 20.08 6.51 11.69
C LEU A 223 21.13 6.92 10.67
N VAL A 224 21.74 8.11 10.85
CA VAL A 224 22.68 8.64 9.87
C VAL A 224 23.97 9.17 10.53
N ASP A 225 25.09 8.94 9.84
CA ASP A 225 26.39 9.57 10.13
C ASP A 225 26.82 10.41 8.92
N GLY A 226 26.82 11.73 9.08
CA GLY A 226 27.02 12.65 7.96
C GLY A 226 25.95 12.48 6.88
N ARG A 227 26.32 11.94 5.72
CA ARG A 227 25.39 11.60 4.64
C ARG A 227 25.13 10.11 4.49
N ASN A 228 25.81 9.29 5.28
CA ASN A 228 25.71 7.86 5.25
C ASN A 228 24.54 7.39 6.13
N VAL A 229 23.73 6.46 5.63
CA VAL A 229 22.73 5.75 6.43
C VAL A 229 23.40 4.56 7.09
N VAL A 230 23.35 4.50 8.41
CA VAL A 230 24.04 3.49 9.22
C VAL A 230 23.07 2.51 9.89
N GLY A 231 21.77 2.64 9.64
CA GLY A 231 20.75 1.76 10.20
C GLY A 231 19.39 2.41 10.31
N VAL A 232 18.54 1.80 11.13
CA VAL A 232 17.17 2.26 11.41
C VAL A 232 16.86 2.14 12.89
N ARG A 233 15.97 3.00 13.40
CA ARG A 233 15.33 2.89 14.71
C ARG A 233 13.90 2.43 14.53
N THR A 234 13.43 1.47 15.33
CA THR A 234 12.03 1.03 15.33
C THR A 234 11.14 1.99 16.12
N THR A 235 9.81 1.86 15.94
CA THR A 235 8.86 2.56 16.82
C THR A 235 8.86 1.93 18.21
N PRO A 236 8.64 2.71 19.29
CA PRO A 236 8.31 2.14 20.59
C PRO A 236 6.91 1.47 20.52
N ALA A 237 6.68 0.48 21.39
CA ALA A 237 5.37 -0.14 21.59
C ALA A 237 4.83 0.16 22.99
N GLY A 238 3.51 -0.01 23.19
CA GLY A 238 2.87 0.13 24.48
C GLY A 238 2.77 1.57 25.01
N LEU A 239 2.88 2.60 24.17
CA LEU A 239 2.60 3.97 24.55
C LEU A 239 1.07 4.18 24.68
N ASN A 240 0.66 5.01 25.64
CA ASN A 240 -0.72 5.49 25.78
C ASN A 240 -1.01 6.65 24.81
N ARG A 241 -2.27 7.11 24.76
CA ARG A 241 -2.72 8.21 23.87
C ARG A 241 -1.94 9.52 24.06
N SER A 242 -1.40 9.77 25.25
CA SER A 242 -0.58 10.96 25.56
C SER A 242 0.88 10.79 25.12
N GLY A 243 1.28 9.62 24.62
CA GLY A 243 2.67 9.31 24.27
C GLY A 243 3.54 8.90 25.47
N GLU A 244 2.94 8.58 26.62
CA GLU A 244 3.65 8.13 27.80
C GLU A 244 3.68 6.58 27.85
N PRO A 245 4.72 5.97 28.46
CA PRO A 245 4.79 4.54 28.68
C PRO A 245 3.57 3.98 29.41
N GLY A 246 2.88 2.99 28.82
CA GLY A 246 1.79 2.23 29.41
C GLY A 246 2.23 0.85 29.89
N SER A 247 1.25 0.00 30.23
CA SER A 247 1.52 -1.42 30.53
C SER A 247 1.96 -2.14 29.23
N GLY A 248 3.10 -2.81 29.28
CA GLY A 248 3.68 -3.46 28.09
C GLY A 248 4.47 -2.51 27.20
N TYR A 249 4.97 -1.41 27.76
CA TYR A 249 5.88 -0.51 27.04
C TYR A 249 7.19 -1.23 26.69
N GLU A 250 7.55 -1.13 25.43
CA GLU A 250 8.84 -1.56 24.88
C GLU A 250 9.52 -0.34 24.24
N PRO A 251 10.78 -0.04 24.60
CA PRO A 251 11.51 1.07 23.99
C PRO A 251 11.78 0.81 22.51
N PRO A 252 12.08 1.86 21.73
CA PRO A 252 12.57 1.67 20.36
C PRO A 252 13.87 0.86 20.35
N THR A 253 14.08 0.07 19.32
CA THR A 253 15.30 -0.70 19.09
C THR A 253 16.04 -0.16 17.88
N ASP A 254 17.34 0.03 18.01
CA ASP A 254 18.20 0.38 16.90
C ASP A 254 18.74 -0.88 16.21
N LEU A 255 18.68 -0.91 14.89
CA LEU A 255 19.38 -1.89 14.06
C LEU A 255 20.42 -1.14 13.23
N THR A 256 21.69 -1.45 13.45
CA THR A 256 22.77 -0.93 12.58
C THR A 256 22.83 -1.76 11.30
N ALA A 257 23.23 -1.14 10.19
CA ALA A 257 23.37 -1.82 8.92
C ALA A 257 24.44 -1.18 8.05
N ARG A 258 25.20 -1.98 7.32
CA ARG A 258 26.08 -1.51 6.25
C ARG A 258 25.29 -1.02 5.05
N VAL A 259 24.12 -1.63 4.79
CA VAL A 259 23.17 -1.19 3.75
C VAL A 259 21.75 -1.33 4.24
N THR A 260 20.96 -0.25 4.16
CA THR A 260 19.53 -0.24 4.38
C THR A 260 18.80 -0.18 3.03
N VAL A 261 17.81 -1.06 2.82
CA VAL A 261 16.99 -1.08 1.59
C VAL A 261 15.57 -0.66 1.92
N LEU A 262 15.13 0.49 1.41
CA LEU A 262 13.77 0.97 1.61
C LEU A 262 12.81 0.31 0.62
N THR A 263 11.94 -0.55 1.15
CA THR A 263 10.90 -1.29 0.43
C THR A 263 9.53 -1.09 1.09
N GLU A 264 9.29 0.14 1.60
CA GLU A 264 8.13 0.56 2.39
C GLU A 264 6.80 0.58 1.59
N GLY A 265 6.86 0.28 0.29
CA GLY A 265 5.72 0.38 -0.61
C GLY A 265 5.33 1.83 -0.95
N THR A 266 4.04 2.05 -1.19
CA THR A 266 3.54 3.39 -1.57
C THR A 266 3.73 4.40 -0.44
N ARG A 267 4.19 5.61 -0.78
CA ARG A 267 4.33 6.74 0.17
C ARG A 267 5.06 6.36 1.47
N GLY A 268 6.17 5.63 1.37
CA GLY A 268 7.03 5.33 2.50
C GLY A 268 7.58 6.62 3.15
N PRO A 269 7.39 6.84 4.46
CA PRO A 269 7.83 8.09 5.10
C PRO A 269 9.35 8.24 5.12
N LEU A 270 10.09 7.15 5.34
CA LEU A 270 11.56 7.18 5.35
C LEU A 270 12.11 7.49 3.96
N ALA A 271 11.55 6.91 2.91
CA ALA A 271 11.95 7.19 1.53
C ALA A 271 11.65 8.65 1.14
N GLN A 272 10.50 9.19 1.57
CA GLN A 272 10.18 10.61 1.35
C GLN A 272 11.20 11.53 2.05
N ALA A 273 11.45 11.26 3.35
CA ALA A 273 12.41 12.03 4.14
C ALA A 273 13.83 11.93 3.58
N TYR A 274 14.26 10.73 3.22
CA TYR A 274 15.57 10.48 2.61
C TYR A 274 15.75 11.25 1.30
N ARG A 275 14.77 11.16 0.38
CA ARG A 275 14.83 11.87 -0.90
C ARG A 275 14.91 13.38 -0.71
N ASP A 276 14.12 13.93 0.20
CA ASP A 276 14.13 15.36 0.51
C ASP A 276 15.45 15.79 1.17
N TRP A 277 15.94 15.02 2.15
CA TRP A 277 17.22 15.26 2.82
C TRP A 277 18.42 15.20 1.86
N GLN A 278 18.42 14.22 0.93
CA GLN A 278 19.50 14.04 -0.05
C GLN A 278 19.33 14.89 -1.31
N GLY A 279 18.23 15.64 -1.44
CA GLY A 279 17.94 16.46 -2.62
C GLY A 279 17.67 15.65 -3.89
N ILE A 280 17.20 14.40 -3.78
CA ILE A 280 16.90 13.51 -4.92
C ILE A 280 15.59 13.93 -5.56
N ARG A 281 15.63 14.32 -6.82
CA ARG A 281 14.49 14.82 -7.58
C ARG A 281 13.99 13.80 -8.60
N SER A 282 12.84 14.09 -9.21
CA SER A 282 12.28 13.41 -10.38
C SER A 282 11.88 14.46 -11.41
N GLN A 283 11.68 14.05 -12.66
CA GLN A 283 11.26 14.96 -13.74
C GLN A 283 9.81 15.45 -13.59
N ASN A 284 8.93 14.62 -13.03
CA ASN A 284 7.58 14.96 -12.57
C ASN A 284 7.44 14.54 -11.11
N PRO A 285 6.56 15.16 -10.32
CA PRO A 285 6.18 14.62 -9.02
C PRO A 285 5.48 13.27 -9.21
N GLN A 286 5.54 12.42 -8.18
CA GLN A 286 4.72 11.22 -8.13
C GLN A 286 3.26 11.61 -7.95
N ILE A 287 2.38 10.97 -8.71
CA ILE A 287 0.92 11.04 -8.56
C ILE A 287 0.39 9.66 -8.17
N PHE A 288 -0.79 9.63 -7.55
CA PHE A 288 -1.32 8.41 -6.96
C PHE A 288 -2.77 8.17 -7.37
N ALA A 289 -3.19 6.91 -7.28
CA ALA A 289 -4.61 6.57 -7.22
C ALA A 289 -4.92 5.90 -5.88
N LEU A 290 -6.17 6.02 -5.44
CA LEU A 290 -6.72 5.26 -4.33
C LEU A 290 -7.53 4.09 -4.88
N GLY A 291 -7.15 2.88 -4.51
CA GLY A 291 -7.92 1.67 -4.73
C GLY A 291 -8.66 1.24 -3.48
N VAL A 292 -9.94 0.88 -3.63
CA VAL A 292 -10.75 0.20 -2.61
C VAL A 292 -11.16 -1.14 -3.17
N LYS A 293 -11.00 -2.21 -2.40
CA LYS A 293 -11.22 -3.60 -2.83
C LYS A 293 -12.04 -4.36 -1.80
N GLU A 294 -12.91 -5.23 -2.30
CA GLU A 294 -13.68 -6.17 -1.50
C GLU A 294 -13.49 -7.60 -2.05
N LEU A 295 -13.50 -8.57 -1.16
CA LEU A 295 -13.63 -9.99 -1.50
C LEU A 295 -15.03 -10.46 -1.15
N TRP A 296 -15.64 -11.17 -2.09
CA TRP A 296 -17.00 -11.67 -1.98
C TRP A 296 -17.05 -13.18 -2.20
N GLU A 297 -17.64 -13.90 -1.26
CA GLU A 297 -18.14 -15.25 -1.53
C GLU A 297 -19.42 -15.13 -2.33
N THR A 298 -19.45 -15.73 -3.53
CA THR A 298 -20.54 -15.57 -4.50
C THR A 298 -21.19 -16.90 -4.84
N LYS A 299 -22.47 -16.84 -5.21
CA LYS A 299 -23.21 -18.01 -5.70
C LYS A 299 -23.02 -18.22 -7.20
N VAL A 300 -22.72 -17.15 -7.91
CA VAL A 300 -22.49 -17.15 -9.36
C VAL A 300 -20.99 -17.04 -9.62
N PRO A 301 -20.38 -18.03 -10.28
CA PRO A 301 -18.95 -17.99 -10.57
C PRO A 301 -18.62 -16.90 -11.57
N LEU A 302 -17.46 -16.29 -11.42
CA LEU A 302 -16.84 -15.41 -12.41
C LEU A 302 -15.74 -16.21 -13.13
N GLU A 303 -15.77 -16.23 -14.47
CA GLU A 303 -14.87 -17.08 -15.25
C GLU A 303 -13.69 -16.32 -15.87
N GLU A 304 -13.83 -15.01 -16.07
CA GLU A 304 -12.82 -14.15 -16.70
C GLU A 304 -12.51 -12.91 -15.85
N ILE A 305 -11.37 -12.32 -16.12
CA ILE A 305 -11.02 -11.00 -15.58
C ILE A 305 -11.87 -9.94 -16.25
N VAL A 306 -12.50 -9.08 -15.45
CA VAL A 306 -13.30 -7.97 -15.94
C VAL A 306 -12.69 -6.66 -15.49
N HIS A 307 -12.50 -5.72 -16.43
CA HIS A 307 -12.20 -4.33 -16.15
C HIS A 307 -13.34 -3.45 -16.65
N THR A 308 -13.62 -2.36 -15.93
CA THR A 308 -14.59 -1.39 -16.39
C THR A 308 -14.05 0.04 -16.31
N LEU A 309 -14.56 0.89 -17.18
CA LEU A 309 -14.27 2.32 -17.28
C LEU A 309 -15.58 3.12 -17.24
N GLY A 310 -15.50 4.41 -16.91
CA GLY A 310 -16.65 5.32 -16.90
C GLY A 310 -17.39 5.33 -15.56
N TRP A 311 -18.73 5.14 -15.58
CA TRP A 311 -19.52 5.14 -14.34
C TRP A 311 -18.99 4.09 -13.32
N PRO A 312 -18.93 4.37 -11.98
CA PRO A 312 -19.51 5.52 -11.28
C PRO A 312 -18.57 6.71 -11.10
N LEU A 313 -17.40 6.72 -11.73
CA LEU A 313 -16.49 7.84 -11.62
C LEU A 313 -16.94 9.04 -12.47
N PRO A 314 -16.72 10.28 -12.01
CA PRO A 314 -16.90 11.47 -12.82
C PRO A 314 -16.02 11.44 -14.09
N ARG A 315 -16.46 12.10 -15.17
CA ARG A 315 -15.73 12.11 -16.46
C ARG A 315 -14.37 12.80 -16.41
N ASP A 316 -14.12 13.61 -15.40
CA ASP A 316 -12.87 14.31 -15.12
C ASP A 316 -11.95 13.57 -14.14
N THR A 317 -12.35 12.37 -13.72
CA THR A 317 -11.59 11.53 -12.80
C THR A 317 -11.01 10.33 -13.54
N PHE A 318 -9.69 10.18 -13.51
CA PHE A 318 -9.02 8.97 -14.00
C PHE A 318 -9.34 7.77 -13.09
N GLY A 319 -9.55 6.61 -13.68
CA GLY A 319 -9.76 5.40 -12.91
C GLY A 319 -10.65 4.38 -13.62
N GLY A 320 -11.05 3.39 -12.87
CA GLY A 320 -11.88 2.29 -13.34
C GLY A 320 -12.06 1.23 -12.28
N SER A 321 -12.80 0.17 -12.62
CA SER A 321 -13.01 -0.94 -11.70
C SER A 321 -12.56 -2.27 -12.28
N PHE A 322 -12.49 -3.26 -11.40
CA PHE A 322 -12.14 -4.63 -11.76
C PHE A 322 -12.99 -5.64 -11.00
N MET A 323 -13.17 -6.82 -11.61
CA MET A 323 -13.58 -8.05 -10.93
C MET A 323 -12.65 -9.20 -11.36
N TYR A 324 -12.15 -9.97 -10.40
CA TYR A 324 -11.25 -11.08 -10.65
C TYR A 324 -11.71 -12.36 -9.95
N PRO A 325 -11.68 -13.52 -10.63
CA PRO A 325 -12.03 -14.81 -10.04
C PRO A 325 -10.85 -15.34 -9.21
N LEU A 326 -10.87 -15.12 -7.89
CA LEU A 326 -9.82 -15.64 -7.00
C LEU A 326 -9.98 -17.16 -6.76
N ALA A 327 -11.21 -17.64 -6.69
CA ALA A 327 -11.58 -19.06 -6.60
C ALA A 327 -12.97 -19.23 -7.23
N PRO A 328 -13.47 -20.45 -7.43
CA PRO A 328 -14.78 -20.67 -8.06
C PRO A 328 -15.92 -19.88 -7.43
N ASN A 329 -15.89 -19.68 -6.11
CA ASN A 329 -16.90 -18.95 -5.35
C ASN A 329 -16.35 -17.69 -4.66
N LEU A 330 -15.14 -17.24 -5.02
CA LEU A 330 -14.51 -16.08 -4.42
C LEU A 330 -14.13 -15.08 -5.50
N VAL A 331 -14.75 -13.91 -5.45
CA VAL A 331 -14.55 -12.81 -6.41
C VAL A 331 -13.95 -11.61 -5.71
N ALA A 332 -12.86 -11.06 -6.26
CA ALA A 332 -12.37 -9.75 -5.89
C ALA A 332 -13.05 -8.69 -6.76
N ILE A 333 -13.56 -7.64 -6.13
CA ILE A 333 -14.09 -6.46 -6.80
C ILE A 333 -13.43 -5.22 -6.25
N GLY A 334 -13.10 -4.24 -7.10
CA GLY A 334 -12.50 -3.00 -6.64
C GLY A 334 -12.73 -1.84 -7.58
N LEU A 335 -12.56 -0.64 -7.04
CA LEU A 335 -12.62 0.63 -7.76
C LEU A 335 -11.35 1.42 -7.46
N VAL A 336 -10.72 1.94 -8.50
CA VAL A 336 -9.51 2.76 -8.42
C VAL A 336 -9.81 4.14 -8.98
N ALA A 337 -9.43 5.20 -8.26
CA ALA A 337 -9.58 6.58 -8.71
C ALA A 337 -8.28 7.37 -8.50
N GLY A 338 -7.81 8.06 -9.54
CA GLY A 338 -6.68 8.98 -9.45
C GLY A 338 -6.95 10.07 -8.43
N MET A 339 -5.95 10.41 -7.62
CA MET A 339 -6.13 11.37 -6.51
C MET A 339 -5.97 12.83 -6.94
N ASP A 340 -5.82 13.11 -8.24
CA ASP A 340 -5.84 14.43 -8.87
C ASP A 340 -7.25 14.94 -9.21
N TYR A 341 -8.31 14.28 -8.73
CA TYR A 341 -9.71 14.63 -8.96
C TYR A 341 -10.07 16.03 -8.45
N ARG A 342 -11.11 16.65 -9.08
CA ARG A 342 -11.49 18.04 -8.76
C ARG A 342 -12.49 18.18 -7.61
N ARG A 343 -13.49 17.29 -7.50
CA ARG A 343 -14.57 17.41 -6.51
C ARG A 343 -14.09 17.05 -5.11
N ASN A 344 -14.18 17.97 -4.14
CA ASN A 344 -13.77 17.72 -2.75
C ASN A 344 -14.65 16.67 -2.01
N THR A 345 -15.80 16.32 -2.60
CA THR A 345 -16.73 15.29 -2.08
C THR A 345 -16.62 13.95 -2.81
N LEU A 346 -15.57 13.71 -3.61
CA LEU A 346 -15.38 12.41 -4.23
C LEU A 346 -14.96 11.38 -3.20
N ASP A 347 -15.81 10.39 -2.99
CA ASP A 347 -15.62 9.29 -2.05
C ASP A 347 -15.49 7.95 -2.80
N VAL A 348 -14.28 7.41 -2.84
CA VAL A 348 -13.99 6.18 -3.63
C VAL A 348 -14.68 4.96 -3.01
N HIS A 349 -14.78 4.90 -1.67
CA HIS A 349 -15.53 3.82 -1.01
C HIS A 349 -17.01 3.87 -1.39
N GLU A 350 -17.65 5.03 -1.28
CA GLU A 350 -19.05 5.18 -1.63
C GLU A 350 -19.30 4.90 -3.12
N ARG A 351 -18.39 5.34 -4.01
CA ARG A 351 -18.49 5.02 -5.45
C ARG A 351 -18.44 3.51 -5.69
N LEU A 352 -17.61 2.76 -4.97
CA LEU A 352 -17.61 1.29 -5.02
C LEU A 352 -18.95 0.72 -4.55
N GLN A 353 -19.53 1.26 -3.45
CA GLN A 353 -20.83 0.81 -2.97
C GLN A 353 -21.95 1.04 -4.00
N ARG A 354 -22.01 2.22 -4.62
CA ARG A 354 -22.93 2.52 -5.71
C ARG A 354 -22.73 1.61 -6.91
N MET A 355 -21.47 1.32 -7.27
CA MET A 355 -21.11 0.45 -8.38
C MET A 355 -21.70 -0.95 -8.22
N LYS A 356 -21.71 -1.50 -7.01
CA LYS A 356 -22.26 -2.83 -6.73
C LYS A 356 -23.75 -2.95 -7.01
N LEU A 357 -24.49 -1.84 -6.94
CA LEU A 357 -25.93 -1.80 -7.28
C LEU A 357 -26.21 -1.88 -8.78
N HIS A 358 -25.21 -1.61 -9.63
CA HIS A 358 -25.36 -1.68 -11.08
C HIS A 358 -25.66 -3.14 -11.51
N PRO A 359 -26.61 -3.38 -12.44
CA PRO A 359 -26.99 -4.74 -12.86
C PRO A 359 -25.83 -5.61 -13.33
N PHE A 360 -24.81 -5.01 -13.91
CA PHE A 360 -23.61 -5.69 -14.38
C PHE A 360 -22.83 -6.40 -13.25
N PHE A 361 -22.74 -5.79 -12.06
CA PHE A 361 -22.05 -6.34 -10.89
C PHE A 361 -23.01 -7.10 -9.98
N ARG A 362 -24.22 -6.57 -9.78
CA ARG A 362 -25.21 -7.09 -8.86
C ARG A 362 -25.52 -8.56 -9.12
N LYS A 363 -25.60 -8.98 -10.38
CA LYS A 363 -25.86 -10.38 -10.78
C LYS A 363 -24.84 -11.38 -10.21
N TYR A 364 -23.61 -10.96 -9.92
CA TYR A 364 -22.58 -11.80 -9.30
C TYR A 364 -22.62 -11.73 -7.77
N LEU A 365 -22.91 -10.56 -7.22
CA LEU A 365 -22.77 -10.28 -5.79
C LEU A 365 -24.05 -10.53 -4.99
N GLU A 366 -25.23 -10.47 -5.62
CA GLU A 366 -26.51 -10.60 -4.93
C GLU A 366 -26.67 -12.00 -4.29
N GLY A 367 -26.92 -11.98 -2.98
CA GLY A 367 -27.03 -13.21 -2.17
C GLY A 367 -25.68 -13.85 -1.82
N GLY A 368 -24.58 -13.18 -2.15
CA GLY A 368 -23.24 -13.48 -1.66
C GLY A 368 -22.95 -12.78 -0.33
N GLU A 369 -21.71 -12.93 0.18
CA GLU A 369 -21.23 -12.31 1.42
C GLU A 369 -19.89 -11.62 1.18
N MET A 370 -19.73 -10.37 1.67
CA MET A 370 -18.45 -9.70 1.72
C MET A 370 -17.61 -10.27 2.86
N VAL A 371 -16.50 -10.91 2.53
CA VAL A 371 -15.64 -11.58 3.52
C VAL A 371 -14.44 -10.75 3.91
N GLU A 372 -13.98 -9.85 3.04
CA GLU A 372 -12.83 -8.99 3.32
C GLU A 372 -12.96 -7.64 2.58
N TRP A 373 -12.44 -6.58 3.19
CA TRP A 373 -12.39 -5.23 2.61
C TRP A 373 -11.02 -4.61 2.87
N GLY A 374 -10.54 -3.81 1.91
CA GLY A 374 -9.29 -3.08 2.08
C GLY A 374 -9.15 -1.90 1.13
N ALA A 375 -8.18 -1.05 1.43
CA ALA A 375 -7.83 0.10 0.61
C ALA A 375 -6.31 0.30 0.56
N LYS A 376 -5.82 0.82 -0.58
CA LYS A 376 -4.40 1.15 -0.76
C LYS A 376 -4.22 2.20 -1.85
N THR A 377 -3.26 3.10 -1.67
CA THR A 377 -2.80 3.97 -2.76
C THR A 377 -1.81 3.25 -3.65
N ILE A 378 -1.76 3.68 -4.91
CA ILE A 378 -0.92 3.11 -5.97
C ILE A 378 -0.15 4.27 -6.60
N PRO A 379 1.19 4.20 -6.75
CA PRO A 379 1.95 5.21 -7.48
C PRO A 379 1.66 5.12 -8.98
N GLU A 380 1.28 6.23 -9.61
CA GLU A 380 0.84 6.30 -11.01
C GLU A 380 1.67 7.25 -11.90
N GLY A 381 2.70 7.89 -11.35
CA GLY A 381 3.51 8.86 -12.10
C GLY A 381 4.38 8.24 -13.20
N GLY A 382 4.61 6.93 -13.14
CA GLY A 382 5.37 6.18 -14.14
C GLY A 382 6.79 6.69 -14.33
N PHE A 383 7.31 6.55 -15.55
CA PHE A 383 8.72 6.80 -15.90
C PHE A 383 9.27 8.17 -15.46
N TYR A 384 8.50 9.25 -15.65
CA TYR A 384 8.96 10.61 -15.32
C TYR A 384 8.94 10.92 -13.83
N ALA A 385 8.25 10.12 -13.02
CA ALA A 385 8.20 10.25 -11.57
C ALA A 385 9.27 9.41 -10.84
N LEU A 386 10.03 8.59 -11.57
CA LEU A 386 11.14 7.85 -10.98
C LEU A 386 12.18 8.80 -10.41
N PRO A 387 12.78 8.50 -9.25
CA PRO A 387 13.90 9.24 -8.72
C PRO A 387 15.09 9.23 -9.69
N GLU A 388 15.83 10.32 -9.80
CA GLU A 388 17.01 10.41 -10.65
C GLU A 388 18.13 9.43 -10.27
N ARG A 389 18.14 9.01 -8.99
CA ARG A 389 18.99 7.94 -8.46
C ARG A 389 18.23 7.16 -7.39
N LEU A 390 18.51 5.86 -7.31
CA LEU A 390 17.84 4.90 -6.45
C LEU A 390 18.71 4.46 -5.26
N HIS A 391 19.89 5.05 -5.12
CA HIS A 391 20.93 4.68 -4.16
C HIS A 391 21.56 5.91 -3.51
N GLY A 392 22.26 5.69 -2.41
CA GLY A 392 23.10 6.64 -1.71
C GLY A 392 24.10 5.93 -0.82
N ASP A 393 24.81 6.67 0.02
CA ASP A 393 25.74 6.07 0.97
C ASP A 393 24.95 5.23 1.99
N GLY A 394 25.17 3.90 2.00
CA GLY A 394 24.50 2.93 2.86
C GLY A 394 23.02 2.72 2.58
N LEU A 395 22.45 3.16 1.44
CA LEU A 395 21.01 3.04 1.20
C LEU A 395 20.63 2.76 -0.25
N LEU A 396 19.58 1.94 -0.44
CA LEU A 396 18.87 1.68 -1.70
C LEU A 396 17.36 1.86 -1.55
N MET A 397 16.65 2.17 -2.65
CA MET A 397 15.18 2.22 -2.73
C MET A 397 14.69 1.25 -3.81
N ALA A 398 13.70 0.40 -3.50
CA ALA A 398 13.15 -0.59 -4.43
C ALA A 398 11.62 -0.71 -4.36
N GLY A 399 11.03 -1.33 -5.37
CA GLY A 399 9.58 -1.55 -5.47
C GLY A 399 8.78 -0.26 -5.65
N ASP A 400 7.56 -0.24 -5.09
CA ASP A 400 6.66 0.92 -5.15
C ASP A 400 7.23 2.15 -4.44
N THR A 401 8.17 1.96 -3.51
CA THR A 401 8.94 3.03 -2.86
C THR A 401 9.72 3.86 -3.90
N ALA A 402 10.22 3.20 -4.94
CA ALA A 402 10.85 3.85 -6.09
C ALA A 402 9.85 4.25 -7.19
N GLY A 403 8.59 3.78 -7.12
CA GLY A 403 7.55 4.06 -8.11
C GLY A 403 7.49 3.08 -9.28
N PHE A 404 7.96 1.84 -9.11
CA PHE A 404 7.96 0.83 -10.17
C PHE A 404 6.59 0.17 -10.35
N VAL A 405 5.65 0.89 -10.98
CA VAL A 405 4.32 0.40 -11.34
C VAL A 405 4.02 0.72 -12.81
N ASP A 406 3.63 -0.27 -13.58
CA ASP A 406 3.11 -0.09 -14.94
C ASP A 406 1.59 0.09 -14.88
N VAL A 407 1.17 1.34 -14.85
CA VAL A 407 -0.24 1.73 -14.72
C VAL A 407 -1.10 1.19 -15.87
N PRO A 408 -0.73 1.32 -17.16
CA PRO A 408 -1.52 0.78 -18.26
C PRO A 408 -1.70 -0.74 -18.24
N SER A 409 -0.72 -1.48 -17.70
CA SER A 409 -0.81 -2.93 -17.55
C SER A 409 -1.45 -3.35 -16.22
N LEU A 410 -1.68 -2.41 -15.31
CA LEU A 410 -2.20 -2.64 -13.95
C LEU A 410 -1.33 -3.64 -13.14
N LYS A 411 -0.01 -3.54 -13.26
CA LYS A 411 0.94 -4.49 -12.68
C LYS A 411 2.16 -3.79 -12.06
N GLY A 412 2.56 -4.26 -10.86
CA GLY A 412 3.73 -3.75 -10.13
C GLY A 412 4.54 -4.84 -9.43
N ILE A 413 3.90 -5.96 -9.03
CA ILE A 413 4.51 -6.99 -8.17
C ILE A 413 5.81 -7.54 -8.75
N HIS A 414 5.84 -7.88 -10.04
CA HIS A 414 7.04 -8.39 -10.71
C HIS A 414 8.16 -7.35 -10.83
N TYR A 415 7.84 -6.05 -10.95
CA TYR A 415 8.84 -4.99 -10.90
C TYR A 415 9.37 -4.79 -9.47
N ALA A 416 8.48 -4.88 -8.47
CA ALA A 416 8.88 -4.81 -7.07
C ALA A 416 9.89 -5.93 -6.75
N MET A 417 9.56 -7.19 -7.06
CA MET A 417 10.47 -8.32 -6.86
C MET A 417 11.77 -8.14 -7.64
N GLN A 418 11.69 -7.79 -8.93
CA GLN A 418 12.87 -7.64 -9.78
C GLN A 418 13.82 -6.55 -9.29
N SER A 419 13.27 -5.43 -8.84
CA SER A 419 14.10 -4.37 -8.27
C SER A 419 14.79 -4.80 -6.96
N GLY A 420 14.12 -5.60 -6.14
CA GLY A 420 14.72 -6.23 -4.96
C GLY A 420 15.88 -7.16 -5.34
N ILE A 421 15.69 -8.01 -6.37
CA ILE A 421 16.74 -8.89 -6.91
C ILE A 421 17.94 -8.08 -7.38
N TYR A 422 17.74 -6.99 -8.13
CA TYR A 422 18.83 -6.14 -8.57
C TYR A 422 19.54 -5.42 -7.41
N ALA A 423 18.79 -4.98 -6.41
CA ALA A 423 19.34 -4.39 -5.19
C ALA A 423 20.24 -5.40 -4.47
N ALA A 424 19.79 -6.64 -4.30
CA ALA A 424 20.55 -7.71 -3.68
C ALA A 424 21.89 -7.99 -4.40
N ARG A 425 21.86 -8.05 -5.73
CA ARG A 425 23.07 -8.25 -6.55
C ARG A 425 24.08 -7.11 -6.41
N ALA A 426 23.58 -5.88 -6.37
CA ALA A 426 24.42 -4.71 -6.16
C ALA A 426 25.02 -4.68 -4.74
N ILE A 427 24.23 -5.03 -3.73
CA ILE A 427 24.68 -5.14 -2.33
C ILE A 427 25.75 -6.23 -2.20
N PHE A 428 25.51 -7.41 -2.75
CA PHE A 428 26.47 -8.51 -2.70
C PHE A 428 27.85 -8.10 -3.25
N GLU A 429 27.87 -7.47 -4.41
CA GLU A 429 29.11 -6.97 -5.01
C GLU A 429 29.75 -5.84 -4.19
N ALA A 430 28.97 -4.96 -3.59
CA ALA A 430 29.45 -3.88 -2.72
C ALA A 430 30.07 -4.43 -1.44
N LEU A 431 29.43 -5.42 -0.79
CA LEU A 431 29.93 -6.10 0.39
C LEU A 431 31.26 -6.83 0.11
N LYS A 432 31.37 -7.51 -1.02
CA LYS A 432 32.64 -8.18 -1.44
C LYS A 432 33.79 -7.19 -1.62
N ARG A 433 33.52 -5.99 -2.10
CA ARG A 433 34.54 -4.93 -2.24
C ARG A 433 34.78 -4.13 -0.96
N GLY A 434 33.96 -4.31 0.07
CA GLY A 434 33.99 -3.48 1.28
C GLY A 434 33.59 -2.03 1.02
N ASP A 435 32.85 -1.74 -0.06
CA ASP A 435 32.44 -0.38 -0.46
C ASP A 435 30.91 -0.29 -0.58
N THR A 436 30.26 0.21 0.46
CA THR A 436 28.82 0.46 0.52
C THR A 436 28.45 1.93 0.34
N THR A 437 29.37 2.76 -0.14
CA THR A 437 29.11 4.14 -0.54
C THR A 437 28.19 4.20 -1.77
N ALA A 438 27.70 5.40 -2.07
CA ALA A 438 26.91 5.62 -3.29
C ALA A 438 27.64 5.14 -4.56
N ALA A 439 28.97 5.27 -4.61
CA ALA A 439 29.79 4.77 -5.73
C ALA A 439 29.76 3.24 -5.80
N GLY A 440 29.94 2.56 -4.68
CA GLY A 440 29.91 1.09 -4.59
C GLY A 440 28.53 0.50 -4.91
N LEU A 441 27.44 1.20 -4.58
CA LEU A 441 26.05 0.76 -4.82
C LEU A 441 25.49 1.20 -6.18
N SER A 442 26.20 1.98 -6.99
CA SER A 442 25.72 2.55 -8.27
C SER A 442 25.36 1.53 -9.34
N SER A 443 25.87 0.31 -9.23
CA SER A 443 25.53 -0.81 -10.11
C SER A 443 24.03 -1.15 -10.10
N TYR A 444 23.32 -0.85 -8.99
CA TYR A 444 21.88 -1.00 -8.89
C TYR A 444 21.13 -0.14 -9.91
N ASP A 445 21.45 1.16 -9.99
CA ASP A 445 20.85 2.06 -10.98
C ASP A 445 21.15 1.59 -12.41
N THR A 446 22.34 1.09 -12.65
CA THR A 446 22.74 0.55 -13.96
C THR A 446 21.91 -0.67 -14.31
N ALA A 447 21.71 -1.59 -13.37
CA ALA A 447 20.87 -2.78 -13.57
C ALA A 447 19.41 -2.40 -13.88
N VAL A 448 18.82 -1.47 -13.11
CA VAL A 448 17.45 -1.00 -13.36
C VAL A 448 17.35 -0.30 -14.72
N LYS A 449 18.31 0.57 -15.08
CA LYS A 449 18.32 1.29 -16.36
C LYS A 449 18.51 0.37 -17.56
N GLY A 450 19.19 -0.76 -17.40
CA GLY A 450 19.38 -1.78 -18.44
C GLY A 450 18.28 -2.85 -18.49
N SER A 451 17.22 -2.72 -17.68
CA SER A 451 16.20 -3.76 -17.52
C SER A 451 14.89 -3.46 -18.23
N TYR A 452 14.05 -4.49 -18.32
CA TYR A 452 12.69 -4.37 -18.81
C TYR A 452 11.81 -3.43 -17.96
N ILE A 453 12.12 -3.20 -16.68
CA ILE A 453 11.40 -2.22 -15.84
C ILE A 453 11.46 -0.84 -16.50
N ARG A 454 12.66 -0.41 -16.84
CA ARG A 454 12.85 0.88 -17.50
C ARG A 454 12.23 0.93 -18.89
N ASP A 455 12.36 -0.13 -19.67
CA ASP A 455 11.89 -0.17 -21.06
C ASP A 455 10.36 -0.17 -21.13
N ASP A 456 9.69 -0.93 -20.27
CA ASP A 456 8.23 -0.98 -20.19
C ASP A 456 7.67 0.36 -19.68
N LEU A 457 8.22 0.91 -18.60
CA LEU A 457 7.81 2.21 -18.08
C LEU A 457 8.08 3.35 -19.09
N TYR A 458 9.17 3.27 -19.85
CA TYR A 458 9.44 4.26 -20.91
C TYR A 458 8.44 4.17 -22.07
N ARG A 459 8.04 2.96 -22.45
CA ARG A 459 7.04 2.73 -23.49
C ARG A 459 5.69 3.30 -23.12
N THR A 460 5.30 3.21 -21.85
CA THR A 460 3.99 3.66 -21.34
C THR A 460 4.02 5.06 -20.69
N ARG A 461 5.18 5.74 -20.72
CA ARG A 461 5.53 6.94 -19.92
C ARG A 461 4.52 8.10 -19.90
N ASN A 462 3.73 8.25 -20.95
CA ASN A 462 2.74 9.33 -21.08
C ASN A 462 1.27 8.83 -21.03
N MET A 463 1.04 7.50 -20.98
CA MET A 463 -0.33 6.97 -21.11
C MET A 463 -1.24 7.43 -19.98
N ARG A 464 -0.81 7.30 -18.71
CA ARG A 464 -1.55 7.82 -17.57
C ARG A 464 -1.64 9.35 -17.58
N LEU A 465 -0.53 10.01 -17.89
CA LEU A 465 -0.40 11.47 -17.82
C LEU A 465 -1.30 12.20 -18.84
N ALA A 466 -1.65 11.54 -19.95
CA ALA A 466 -2.55 12.11 -20.96
C ALA A 466 -3.97 12.35 -20.43
N PHE A 467 -4.39 11.64 -19.40
CA PHE A 467 -5.74 11.78 -18.82
C PHE A 467 -5.95 13.08 -18.03
N LYS A 468 -4.89 13.88 -17.80
CA LYS A 468 -5.07 15.25 -17.30
C LYS A 468 -5.99 16.11 -18.20
N ASP A 469 -6.09 15.76 -19.48
CA ASP A 469 -6.96 16.44 -20.45
C ASP A 469 -8.39 15.84 -20.48
N GLY A 470 -8.75 15.02 -19.48
CA GLY A 470 -10.02 14.33 -19.34
C GLY A 470 -10.07 12.97 -20.02
N PHE A 471 -11.12 12.20 -19.71
CA PHE A 471 -11.23 10.79 -20.09
C PHE A 471 -11.17 10.53 -21.60
N PHE A 472 -11.94 11.27 -22.42
CA PHE A 472 -12.01 11.00 -23.86
C PHE A 472 -10.74 11.42 -24.62
N VAL A 473 -10.22 12.61 -24.32
CA VAL A 473 -9.00 13.13 -24.95
C VAL A 473 -7.80 12.33 -24.50
N GLY A 474 -7.71 12.04 -23.21
CA GLY A 474 -6.66 11.20 -22.64
C GLY A 474 -6.68 9.78 -23.20
N GLY A 475 -7.86 9.17 -23.31
CA GLY A 475 -8.04 7.85 -23.90
C GLY A 475 -7.61 7.78 -25.38
N ALA A 476 -7.98 8.80 -26.19
CA ALA A 476 -7.54 8.90 -27.58
C ALA A 476 -6.01 9.02 -27.71
N LYS A 477 -5.38 9.87 -26.87
CA LYS A 477 -3.92 9.99 -26.81
C LYS A 477 -3.25 8.68 -26.36
N ALA A 478 -3.76 8.01 -25.34
CA ALA A 478 -3.24 6.72 -24.86
C ALA A 478 -3.37 5.63 -25.95
N GLY A 479 -4.47 5.63 -26.71
CA GLY A 479 -4.66 4.75 -27.86
C GLY A 479 -3.60 4.96 -28.95
N LEU A 480 -3.31 6.22 -29.31
CA LEU A 480 -2.24 6.56 -30.25
C LEU A 480 -0.86 6.13 -29.73
N MET A 481 -0.59 6.31 -28.43
CA MET A 481 0.66 5.83 -27.82
C MET A 481 0.77 4.32 -27.91
N THR A 482 -0.31 3.58 -27.67
CA THR A 482 -0.34 2.13 -27.80
C THR A 482 -0.01 1.70 -29.23
N LEU A 483 -0.62 2.30 -30.25
CA LEU A 483 -0.38 2.00 -31.67
C LEU A 483 1.05 2.33 -32.12
N THR A 484 1.65 3.38 -31.55
CA THR A 484 3.00 3.84 -31.92
C THR A 484 4.11 3.25 -31.02
N GLY A 485 3.79 2.34 -30.09
CA GLY A 485 4.74 1.83 -29.10
C GLY A 485 5.33 2.90 -28.20
N GLY A 486 4.52 3.90 -27.81
CA GLY A 486 4.91 5.02 -26.95
C GLY A 486 5.68 6.14 -27.66
N ARG A 487 5.80 6.11 -29.01
CA ARG A 487 6.54 7.14 -29.76
C ARG A 487 5.79 8.43 -29.93
N PHE A 488 4.46 8.40 -29.99
CA PHE A 488 3.63 9.60 -30.21
C PHE A 488 2.41 9.62 -29.28
N PRO A 489 2.12 10.75 -28.66
CA PRO A 489 2.94 11.96 -28.53
C PRO A 489 4.21 11.70 -27.73
N GLY A 490 5.36 12.17 -28.24
CA GLY A 490 6.71 11.77 -27.75
C GLY A 490 7.28 12.64 -26.64
N GLY A 491 6.81 13.89 -26.49
CA GLY A 491 7.29 14.83 -25.48
C GLY A 491 6.83 14.46 -24.06
N LYS A 492 7.55 14.93 -23.03
CA LYS A 492 7.14 14.81 -21.64
C LYS A 492 5.83 15.57 -21.40
N ILE A 493 4.85 14.92 -20.80
CA ILE A 493 3.65 15.58 -20.27
C ILE A 493 3.95 15.99 -18.83
N ASP A 494 3.92 17.29 -18.56
CA ASP A 494 4.15 17.81 -17.21
C ASP A 494 2.93 17.58 -16.32
N MET A 495 3.19 17.17 -15.08
CA MET A 495 2.19 16.93 -14.03
C MET A 495 2.48 17.78 -12.81
N HIS A 496 1.43 18.08 -12.05
CA HIS A 496 1.52 18.58 -10.67
C HIS A 496 1.30 17.42 -9.69
N SER A 497 1.72 17.57 -8.45
CA SER A 497 1.37 16.61 -7.41
C SER A 497 -0.14 16.63 -7.15
N ASP A 498 -0.68 15.52 -6.64
CA ASP A 498 -2.12 15.43 -6.35
C ASP A 498 -2.57 16.48 -5.32
N ALA A 499 -1.69 16.83 -4.36
CA ALA A 499 -1.97 17.86 -3.38
C ALA A 499 -2.00 19.29 -3.98
N ASP A 500 -1.29 19.53 -5.09
CA ASP A 500 -1.28 20.81 -5.79
C ASP A 500 -2.47 20.96 -6.78
N ALA A 501 -3.17 19.87 -7.08
CA ALA A 501 -4.35 19.93 -7.93
C ALA A 501 -5.49 20.67 -7.21
N PRO A 502 -6.11 21.70 -7.84
CA PRO A 502 -7.21 22.44 -7.24
C PRO A 502 -8.43 21.56 -6.99
N ARG A 503 -9.13 21.79 -5.87
CA ARG A 503 -10.38 21.15 -5.52
C ARG A 503 -11.53 22.15 -5.61
N ASP A 504 -12.59 21.74 -6.27
CA ASP A 504 -13.83 22.50 -6.34
C ASP A 504 -14.77 22.01 -5.23
N PRO A 505 -15.34 22.93 -4.41
CA PRO A 505 -16.43 22.57 -3.52
C PRO A 505 -17.58 21.97 -4.31
N ALA A 506 -18.07 20.84 -3.89
CA ALA A 506 -19.16 20.13 -4.55
C ALA A 506 -20.23 19.71 -3.53
N PRO A 507 -21.51 19.63 -3.94
CA PRO A 507 -22.55 19.12 -3.05
C PRO A 507 -22.27 17.65 -2.69
N GLU A 508 -22.70 17.27 -1.50
CA GLU A 508 -22.72 15.87 -1.10
C GLU A 508 -23.80 15.12 -1.87
N GLU A 509 -23.53 13.88 -2.20
CA GLU A 509 -24.48 12.97 -2.83
C GLU A 509 -24.90 11.92 -1.78
N PRO A 510 -26.00 12.13 -1.05
CA PRO A 510 -26.39 11.24 0.04
C PRO A 510 -26.50 9.78 -0.41
N PHE A 511 -25.91 8.89 0.36
CA PHE A 511 -25.97 7.44 0.12
C PHE A 511 -26.13 6.71 1.46
N VAL A 512 -27.16 5.86 1.53
CA VAL A 512 -27.42 5.04 2.71
C VAL A 512 -27.17 3.58 2.33
N PRO A 513 -26.13 2.94 2.90
CA PRO A 513 -25.87 1.52 2.69
C PRO A 513 -27.01 0.65 3.24
N ASP A 514 -27.26 -0.50 2.60
CA ASP A 514 -28.31 -1.44 3.01
C ASP A 514 -27.83 -2.51 4.01
N GLY A 515 -26.53 -2.54 4.32
CA GLY A 515 -25.89 -3.50 5.22
C GLY A 515 -25.85 -4.94 4.69
N LYS A 516 -26.19 -5.16 3.39
CA LYS A 516 -26.21 -6.48 2.74
C LYS A 516 -25.34 -6.54 1.50
N LEU A 517 -25.65 -5.70 0.53
CA LEU A 517 -24.86 -5.54 -0.69
C LEU A 517 -23.93 -4.33 -0.57
N THR A 518 -24.34 -3.33 0.17
CA THR A 518 -23.59 -2.08 0.37
C THR A 518 -23.34 -1.82 1.86
N PHE A 519 -22.17 -1.28 2.19
CA PHE A 519 -21.69 -1.15 3.57
C PHE A 519 -21.18 0.26 3.86
N SER A 520 -21.30 0.69 5.12
CA SER A 520 -20.67 1.91 5.60
C SER A 520 -19.14 1.76 5.68
N LYS A 521 -18.41 2.88 5.81
CA LYS A 521 -16.95 2.83 6.04
C LYS A 521 -16.59 2.06 7.30
N VAL A 522 -17.37 2.20 8.36
CA VAL A 522 -17.12 1.51 9.65
C VAL A 522 -17.31 0.00 9.52
N ASP A 523 -18.40 -0.44 8.86
CA ASP A 523 -18.63 -1.86 8.59
C ASP A 523 -17.50 -2.45 7.73
N ALA A 524 -17.01 -1.67 6.77
CA ALA A 524 -15.91 -2.05 5.89
C ALA A 524 -14.58 -2.19 6.66
N VAL A 525 -14.27 -1.24 7.55
CA VAL A 525 -13.07 -1.32 8.42
C VAL A 525 -13.11 -2.57 9.29
N PHE A 526 -14.26 -2.92 9.84
CA PHE A 526 -14.40 -4.17 10.60
C PHE A 526 -14.01 -5.41 9.75
N LYS A 527 -14.42 -5.45 8.47
CA LYS A 527 -14.05 -6.53 7.52
C LYS A 527 -12.58 -6.50 7.08
N SER A 528 -11.84 -5.43 7.37
CA SER A 528 -10.38 -5.39 7.16
C SER A 528 -9.58 -6.13 8.24
N GLY A 529 -10.23 -6.55 9.32
CA GLY A 529 -9.59 -7.15 10.48
C GLY A 529 -8.68 -6.18 11.25
N ASN A 530 -8.92 -4.87 11.15
CA ASN A 530 -8.09 -3.84 11.82
C ASN A 530 -7.94 -4.11 13.32
N GLN A 531 -6.71 -4.18 13.80
CA GLN A 531 -6.32 -4.54 15.17
C GLN A 531 -5.68 -3.37 15.94
N THR A 532 -5.82 -2.15 15.46
CA THR A 532 -5.25 -0.98 16.14
C THR A 532 -5.87 -0.79 17.53
N ARG A 533 -5.04 -0.67 18.57
CA ARG A 533 -5.49 -0.30 19.92
C ARG A 533 -6.07 1.12 19.93
N ASP A 534 -7.13 1.35 20.69
CA ASP A 534 -7.74 2.68 20.85
C ASP A 534 -6.86 3.66 21.62
N ASP A 535 -6.03 3.14 22.52
CA ASP A 535 -5.17 3.94 23.42
C ASP A 535 -3.70 3.94 22.93
N ILE A 536 -3.49 4.42 21.70
CA ILE A 536 -2.16 4.69 21.17
C ILE A 536 -2.04 6.15 20.73
N PRO A 537 -0.82 6.72 20.65
CA PRO A 537 -0.62 8.05 20.10
C PRO A 537 -1.13 8.12 18.66
N SER A 538 -1.69 9.26 18.26
CA SER A 538 -2.08 9.45 16.85
C SER A 538 -0.83 9.45 15.96
N HIS A 539 -0.84 8.57 14.96
CA HIS A 539 0.16 8.53 13.91
C HIS A 539 -0.13 9.49 12.75
N LEU A 540 -1.19 10.28 12.87
CA LEU A 540 -1.64 11.24 11.86
C LEU A 540 -1.35 12.66 12.33
N ILE A 541 -0.52 13.37 11.57
CA ILE A 541 -0.21 14.78 11.84
C ILE A 541 -1.20 15.63 11.03
N VAL A 542 -2.12 16.29 11.73
CA VAL A 542 -3.15 17.14 11.13
C VAL A 542 -2.72 18.61 11.27
N GLY A 543 -2.94 19.40 10.22
CA GLY A 543 -2.70 20.84 10.27
C GLY A 543 -3.61 21.55 11.28
N GLN A 544 -3.16 22.71 11.76
CA GLN A 544 -4.00 23.59 12.56
C GLN A 544 -4.97 24.37 11.66
N ASP A 545 -6.12 24.77 12.20
CA ASP A 545 -7.10 25.63 11.52
C ASP A 545 -7.55 25.12 10.14
N VAL A 546 -7.86 23.82 10.05
CA VAL A 546 -8.35 23.19 8.82
C VAL A 546 -9.76 23.72 8.49
N PRO A 547 -9.96 24.44 7.35
CA PRO A 547 -11.29 24.94 6.97
C PRO A 547 -12.29 23.80 6.72
N ALA A 548 -13.59 24.09 6.85
CA ALA A 548 -14.66 23.08 6.72
C ALA A 548 -14.65 22.36 5.37
N GLU A 549 -14.38 23.04 4.26
CA GLU A 549 -14.30 22.44 2.93
C GLU A 549 -13.07 21.51 2.76
N VAL A 550 -11.97 21.78 3.46
CA VAL A 550 -10.79 20.91 3.52
C VAL A 550 -11.05 19.71 4.44
N ALA A 551 -11.69 19.93 5.58
CA ALA A 551 -12.12 18.86 6.47
C ALA A 551 -13.10 17.91 5.75
N ARG A 552 -14.01 18.46 4.92
CA ARG A 552 -14.90 17.68 4.05
C ARG A 552 -14.11 16.85 3.03
N LEU A 553 -13.08 17.42 2.40
CA LEU A 553 -12.17 16.65 1.55
C LEU A 553 -11.56 15.48 2.31
N TYR A 554 -11.09 15.70 3.55
CA TYR A 554 -10.47 14.62 4.33
C TYR A 554 -11.47 13.52 4.68
N ALA A 555 -12.71 13.88 5.01
CA ALA A 555 -13.78 12.92 5.31
C ALA A 555 -14.12 12.03 4.09
N HIS A 556 -14.18 12.62 2.89
CA HIS A 556 -14.51 11.86 1.67
C HIS A 556 -13.32 11.08 1.09
N MET A 557 -12.11 11.67 1.09
CA MET A 557 -10.93 10.94 0.57
C MET A 557 -10.59 9.69 1.39
N CYS A 558 -10.89 9.71 2.70
CA CYS A 558 -10.57 8.58 3.58
C CYS A 558 -11.61 7.47 3.42
N PRO A 559 -11.22 6.27 2.96
CA PRO A 559 -12.14 5.16 2.76
C PRO A 559 -12.53 4.45 4.07
N ALA A 560 -11.84 4.77 5.18
CA ALA A 560 -11.92 4.05 6.46
C ALA A 560 -12.62 4.86 7.57
N GLY A 561 -13.23 6.03 7.28
CA GLY A 561 -13.92 6.83 8.31
C GLY A 561 -13.00 7.36 9.41
N VAL A 562 -11.73 7.65 9.07
CA VAL A 562 -10.77 8.25 10.02
C VAL A 562 -11.11 9.70 10.30
N TYR A 563 -11.59 10.42 9.29
CA TYR A 563 -11.93 11.84 9.39
C TYR A 563 -13.43 12.04 9.29
N GLU A 564 -13.97 12.78 10.23
CA GLU A 564 -15.40 13.13 10.28
C GLU A 564 -15.58 14.62 10.52
N LEU A 565 -16.67 15.17 10.00
CA LEU A 565 -17.11 16.52 10.31
C LEU A 565 -18.23 16.44 11.37
N GLN A 566 -17.96 16.89 12.60
CA GLN A 566 -18.96 16.96 13.67
C GLN A 566 -19.09 18.42 14.10
N ASP A 567 -20.28 18.98 13.99
CA ASP A 567 -20.58 20.39 14.33
C ASP A 567 -19.60 21.39 13.66
N GLY A 568 -19.23 21.13 12.38
CA GLY A 568 -18.29 21.96 11.62
C GLY A 568 -16.82 21.82 12.02
N ARG A 569 -16.48 20.90 12.92
CA ARG A 569 -15.12 20.61 13.35
C ARG A 569 -14.64 19.27 12.83
N LEU A 570 -13.36 19.20 12.51
CA LEU A 570 -12.70 17.95 12.12
C LEU A 570 -12.46 17.07 13.34
N VAL A 571 -13.02 15.87 13.31
CA VAL A 571 -12.76 14.79 14.29
C VAL A 571 -11.90 13.74 13.64
N VAL A 572 -10.91 13.22 14.36
CA VAL A 572 -9.93 12.24 13.85
C VAL A 572 -10.00 10.94 14.65
N ASN A 573 -10.51 9.89 14.02
CA ASN A 573 -10.62 8.54 14.56
C ASN A 573 -9.42 7.69 14.09
N ALA A 574 -8.22 8.00 14.59
CA ALA A 574 -6.96 7.39 14.14
C ALA A 574 -6.96 5.83 14.20
N PRO A 575 -7.62 5.16 15.19
CA PRO A 575 -7.69 3.70 15.22
C PRO A 575 -8.35 3.06 13.98
N ASN A 576 -9.25 3.75 13.28
CA ASN A 576 -9.87 3.24 12.06
C ASN A 576 -8.91 3.16 10.86
N CYS A 577 -7.70 3.73 10.98
CA CYS A 577 -6.77 3.81 9.87
C CYS A 577 -6.28 2.41 9.41
N VAL A 578 -6.46 2.12 8.13
CA VAL A 578 -6.01 0.88 7.46
C VAL A 578 -4.72 1.08 6.65
N ASP A 579 -3.97 2.12 6.95
CA ASP A 579 -2.68 2.44 6.30
C ASP A 579 -2.71 2.50 4.77
N CYS A 580 -3.83 2.96 4.21
CA CYS A 580 -3.98 3.11 2.75
C CYS A 580 -3.10 4.23 2.16
N LYS A 581 -2.62 5.16 2.98
CA LYS A 581 -1.79 6.32 2.63
C LYS A 581 -2.49 7.43 1.82
N ALA A 582 -3.80 7.35 1.56
CA ALA A 582 -4.54 8.43 0.88
C ALA A 582 -4.37 9.78 1.60
N THR A 583 -4.40 9.75 2.93
CA THR A 583 -4.18 10.91 3.78
C THR A 583 -2.82 11.58 3.50
N ASP A 584 -1.76 10.81 3.38
CA ASP A 584 -0.41 11.35 3.14
C ASP A 584 -0.22 11.94 1.73
N VAL A 585 -1.11 11.59 0.80
CA VAL A 585 -1.09 12.14 -0.57
C VAL A 585 -1.68 13.55 -0.62
N ILE A 586 -2.88 13.79 -0.07
CA ILE A 586 -3.61 15.06 -0.23
C ILE A 586 -4.13 15.66 1.08
N GLY A 587 -3.75 15.13 2.23
CA GLY A 587 -4.24 15.55 3.54
C GLY A 587 -3.19 15.50 4.63
N PRO A 588 -3.57 15.13 5.85
CA PRO A 588 -2.66 14.94 6.98
C PRO A 588 -1.52 13.98 6.69
N ARG A 589 -0.37 14.17 7.36
CA ARG A 589 0.77 13.27 7.21
C ARG A 589 0.55 11.98 7.98
N TRP A 590 0.95 10.88 7.37
CA TRP A 590 1.03 9.58 8.02
C TRP A 590 2.45 9.35 8.54
N THR A 591 2.59 8.88 9.77
CA THR A 591 3.89 8.51 10.38
C THR A 591 3.84 7.07 10.89
N PRO A 592 4.98 6.39 11.03
CA PRO A 592 5.03 5.06 11.64
C PRO A 592 4.39 5.05 13.05
N ARG A 593 3.76 3.95 13.39
CA ARG A 593 3.13 3.70 14.69
C ARG A 593 3.54 2.31 15.20
N GLU A 594 3.18 1.96 16.43
CA GLU A 594 3.56 0.68 17.02
C GLU A 594 3.22 -0.52 16.12
N GLY A 595 4.06 -1.53 16.16
CA GLY A 595 3.93 -2.74 15.36
C GLY A 595 2.65 -3.51 15.67
N GLY A 596 2.16 -4.24 14.65
CA GLY A 596 0.91 -5.00 14.74
C GLY A 596 -0.37 -4.16 14.61
N SER A 597 -0.25 -2.82 14.55
CA SER A 597 -1.40 -1.94 14.31
C SER A 597 -1.79 -1.90 12.84
N GLY A 598 -3.08 -1.81 12.53
CA GLY A 598 -3.60 -1.68 11.18
C GLY A 598 -4.43 -2.87 10.71
N PRO A 599 -4.65 -3.04 9.40
CA PRO A 599 -5.47 -4.12 8.86
C PRO A 599 -4.79 -5.47 9.02
N ALA A 600 -5.59 -6.55 9.05
CA ALA A 600 -5.12 -7.93 9.06
C ALA A 600 -5.66 -8.69 7.83
N TYR A 601 -5.21 -8.27 6.64
CA TYR A 601 -5.62 -8.88 5.38
C TYR A 601 -5.14 -10.33 5.24
N LYS A 602 -6.03 -11.19 4.73
CA LYS A 602 -5.75 -12.62 4.57
C LYS A 602 -5.56 -13.03 3.11
N GLN A 603 -6.37 -12.47 2.21
CA GLN A 603 -6.44 -12.90 0.81
C GLN A 603 -6.47 -11.73 -0.20
N MET A 604 -6.27 -10.50 0.25
CA MET A 604 -6.28 -9.28 -0.57
C MET A 604 -5.23 -9.26 -1.68
#